data_e968a384b3cee6a8d82758b6d4186291
#
_entry.id   e968a384b3cee6a8d82758b6d4186291
#
_cell.length_a   1.000
_cell.length_b   1.000
_cell.length_c   1.000
_cell.angle_alpha   90.00
_cell.angle_beta   90.00
_cell.angle_gamma   90.00
#
_symmetry.space_group_name_H-M   'P 1'
#
loop_
_entity.id
_entity.type
_entity.pdbx_description
1 polymer ?
#
loop_
_entity_poly.entity_id
_entity_poly.type
_entity_poly.pdbx_seq_one_letter_code
_entity_poly.pdbx_strand_id
1 'polypeptide(L)'
;MLNKTKYGPMWVTRLGPQMHVNLASAPLLEQVMRQENKYPVRNDMELWKEHRDQQGLAYGPFTTEGHHWYQLRQALNQRMLKPSEAALYTDALNEVIDDFLAHLNHLLAESASGDHVSDMAHHFYYFALEAICYILFEKRIGCLERPIRQDTVAFVRSVGLMFQNSLYVTFLPKWSRSLLPFWKRYLDGWNTIFSFGKKLIDQKLKEIETQLQKSGPDEVQISGYLHFLLTRGQLSAHEVMGSLPELLLAGVDTTSNTMTWALYHLSKNPEIQAALHKEVVGVVPPGHVPKYKDLAHMPLLKAVLKETLRLYPVVPTNSRVITEKEIEVGGFLFPKNTQFVFCHYVVSRDPDIFPEPESFWPYRWLKKSQPATPGVQHPFGSVPFGYGVRACLGRRIAELEMQLLLSRLIQQYEVVLAPETGEVRSVARIVLVPNKKVGLRFLQRQC
;
A
#
# COMPACT_ATOMS: atom_id res chain seq x y z
N MET A 1 16.66 -12.39 7.21
CA MET A 1 17.87 -12.98 6.58
C MET A 1 18.62 -13.88 7.54
N LEU A 2 19.14 -13.38 8.68
CA LEU A 2 19.92 -14.18 9.64
C LEU A 2 19.28 -15.54 10.05
N ASN A 3 17.99 -15.55 10.34
CA ASN A 3 17.30 -16.78 10.74
C ASN A 3 17.23 -17.82 9.61
N LYS A 4 17.04 -17.39 8.35
CA LYS A 4 17.08 -18.30 7.21
C LYS A 4 18.47 -18.93 7.05
N THR A 5 19.52 -18.14 7.21
CA THR A 5 20.89 -18.66 7.15
C THR A 5 21.19 -19.63 8.28
N LYS A 6 20.66 -19.39 9.49
CA LYS A 6 20.93 -20.19 10.67
C LYS A 6 20.08 -21.46 10.75
N TYR A 7 18.80 -21.38 10.39
CA TYR A 7 17.81 -22.43 10.63
C TYR A 7 17.20 -23.04 9.36
N GLY A 8 17.60 -22.53 8.18
CA GLY A 8 17.03 -22.97 6.90
C GLY A 8 15.75 -22.20 6.51
N PRO A 9 15.01 -22.71 5.50
CA PRO A 9 13.88 -22.03 4.89
C PRO A 9 12.61 -22.02 5.76
N MET A 10 12.58 -22.79 6.84
CA MET A 10 11.46 -22.88 7.79
C MET A 10 11.99 -22.99 9.22
N TRP A 11 11.46 -22.19 10.14
CA TRP A 11 11.82 -22.25 11.56
C TRP A 11 10.65 -21.80 12.44
N VAL A 12 10.68 -22.24 13.70
CA VAL A 12 9.70 -21.84 14.72
C VAL A 12 10.25 -20.66 15.53
N THR A 13 9.41 -19.65 15.75
CA THR A 13 9.67 -18.55 16.70
C THR A 13 8.61 -18.61 17.80
N ARG A 14 9.04 -18.51 19.06
CA ARG A 14 8.16 -18.42 20.22
C ARG A 14 8.20 -16.99 20.78
N LEU A 15 7.05 -16.33 20.80
CA LEU A 15 6.88 -14.99 21.37
C LEU A 15 5.85 -15.08 22.49
N GLY A 16 6.33 -15.20 23.71
CA GLY A 16 5.47 -15.49 24.87
C GLY A 16 4.72 -16.82 24.68
N PRO A 17 3.38 -16.84 24.77
CA PRO A 17 2.57 -18.05 24.57
C PRO A 17 2.38 -18.39 23.08
N GLN A 18 2.62 -17.45 22.17
CA GLN A 18 2.38 -17.65 20.74
C GLN A 18 3.56 -18.33 20.06
N MET A 19 3.27 -19.35 19.26
CA MET A 19 4.23 -20.03 18.40
C MET A 19 3.91 -19.73 16.94
N HIS A 20 4.95 -19.35 16.17
CA HIS A 20 4.84 -19.05 14.76
C HIS A 20 5.80 -19.91 13.95
N VAL A 21 5.31 -20.50 12.88
CA VAL A 21 6.13 -21.17 11.88
C VAL A 21 6.47 -20.14 10.78
N ASN A 22 7.73 -19.75 10.70
CA ASN A 22 8.20 -18.78 9.72
C ASN A 22 8.61 -19.51 8.45
N LEU A 23 8.11 -19.01 7.31
CA LEU A 23 8.39 -19.56 5.98
C LEU A 23 9.18 -18.52 5.16
N ALA A 24 10.38 -18.91 4.73
CA ALA A 24 11.30 -18.07 3.98
C ALA A 24 11.72 -18.71 2.64
N SER A 25 10.80 -19.44 2.02
CA SER A 25 10.98 -20.13 0.73
C SER A 25 9.68 -20.03 -0.07
N ALA A 26 9.78 -19.71 -1.36
CA ALA A 26 8.61 -19.56 -2.22
C ALA A 26 7.78 -20.84 -2.36
N PRO A 27 8.37 -22.05 -2.52
CA PRO A 27 7.62 -23.28 -2.51
C PRO A 27 6.84 -23.53 -1.20
N LEU A 28 7.42 -23.20 -0.04
CA LEU A 28 6.73 -23.35 1.24
C LEU A 28 5.57 -22.36 1.41
N LEU A 29 5.75 -21.11 0.95
CA LEU A 29 4.66 -20.14 0.89
C LEU A 29 3.52 -20.64 0.01
N GLU A 30 3.86 -21.18 -1.16
CA GLU A 30 2.88 -21.72 -2.11
C GLU A 30 2.08 -22.86 -1.47
N GLN A 31 2.74 -23.81 -0.79
CA GLN A 31 2.07 -24.92 -0.14
C GLN A 31 0.99 -24.47 0.85
N VAL A 32 1.28 -23.47 1.68
CA VAL A 32 0.29 -22.94 2.63
C VAL A 32 -0.79 -22.12 1.94
N MET A 33 -0.41 -21.19 1.04
CA MET A 33 -1.36 -20.30 0.39
C MET A 33 -2.36 -21.03 -0.51
N ARG A 34 -1.96 -22.15 -1.15
CA ARG A 34 -2.87 -22.96 -1.97
C ARG A 34 -3.81 -23.85 -1.15
N GLN A 35 -3.54 -24.05 0.13
CA GLN A 35 -4.38 -24.81 1.03
C GLN A 35 -5.37 -23.93 1.82
N GLU A 36 -5.37 -22.61 1.54
CA GLU A 36 -6.35 -21.68 2.13
C GLU A 36 -7.79 -22.12 1.78
N ASN A 37 -8.65 -22.00 2.77
CA ASN A 37 -10.08 -22.25 2.60
C ASN A 37 -10.82 -21.00 2.07
N LYS A 38 -12.14 -21.05 2.01
CA LYS A 38 -13.02 -19.94 1.62
C LYS A 38 -12.93 -18.75 2.58
N TYR A 39 -12.62 -18.99 3.85
CA TYR A 39 -12.55 -17.99 4.91
C TYR A 39 -11.16 -17.96 5.57
N PRO A 40 -10.10 -17.55 4.83
CA PRO A 40 -8.76 -17.62 5.37
C PRO A 40 -8.61 -16.71 6.58
N VAL A 41 -8.06 -17.26 7.67
CA VAL A 41 -7.79 -16.51 8.90
C VAL A 41 -6.37 -15.98 8.85
N ARG A 42 -6.21 -14.70 9.18
CA ARG A 42 -4.93 -14.08 9.42
C ARG A 42 -4.54 -14.28 10.90
N ASN A 43 -3.47 -13.64 11.30
CA ASN A 43 -3.21 -13.40 12.71
C ASN A 43 -4.38 -12.62 13.33
N ASP A 44 -4.73 -12.93 14.57
CA ASP A 44 -5.70 -12.15 15.30
C ASP A 44 -5.19 -10.70 15.47
N MET A 45 -5.97 -9.78 14.94
CA MET A 45 -5.71 -8.34 15.05
C MET A 45 -6.24 -7.79 16.40
N GLU A 46 -5.99 -8.54 17.50
CA GLU A 46 -6.53 -8.29 18.83
C GLU A 46 -6.38 -6.81 19.25
N LEU A 47 -5.20 -6.23 19.03
CA LEU A 47 -4.94 -4.83 19.38
C LEU A 47 -5.78 -3.83 18.58
N TRP A 48 -6.05 -4.14 17.31
CA TRP A 48 -6.92 -3.30 16.47
C TRP A 48 -8.37 -3.47 16.87
N LYS A 49 -8.80 -4.70 17.16
CA LYS A 49 -10.14 -5.02 17.69
C LYS A 49 -10.37 -4.32 19.04
N GLU A 50 -9.41 -4.39 19.96
CA GLU A 50 -9.49 -3.74 21.28
C GLU A 50 -9.84 -2.24 21.18
N HIS A 51 -9.25 -1.51 20.21
CA HIS A 51 -9.62 -0.11 19.97
C HIS A 51 -11.08 0.01 19.50
N ARG A 52 -11.53 -0.85 18.54
CA ARG A 52 -12.91 -0.81 18.02
C ARG A 52 -13.92 -1.09 19.14
N ASP A 53 -13.64 -2.10 19.94
CA ASP A 53 -14.50 -2.51 21.06
C ASP A 53 -14.61 -1.39 22.10
N GLN A 54 -13.50 -0.75 22.46
CA GLN A 54 -13.49 0.39 23.39
C GLN A 54 -14.27 1.60 22.88
N GLN A 55 -14.33 1.79 21.56
CA GLN A 55 -15.00 2.94 20.95
C GLN A 55 -16.40 2.60 20.39
N GLY A 56 -16.87 1.36 20.53
CA GLY A 56 -18.14 0.91 19.94
C GLY A 56 -18.17 0.98 18.40
N LEU A 57 -17.02 0.78 17.75
CA LEU A 57 -16.88 0.87 16.30
C LEU A 57 -17.03 -0.50 15.63
N ALA A 58 -17.55 -0.52 14.41
CA ALA A 58 -17.56 -1.73 13.59
C ALA A 58 -16.15 -2.17 13.20
N TYR A 59 -15.99 -3.46 12.99
CA TYR A 59 -14.78 -4.02 12.38
C TYR A 59 -14.79 -3.80 10.87
N GLY A 60 -13.62 -3.50 10.32
CA GLY A 60 -13.40 -3.36 8.88
C GLY A 60 -12.74 -4.61 8.27
N PRO A 61 -12.28 -4.53 7.00
CA PRO A 61 -11.74 -5.66 6.26
C PRO A 61 -10.45 -6.26 6.83
N PHE A 62 -9.73 -5.54 7.70
CA PHE A 62 -8.56 -6.07 8.39
C PHE A 62 -8.92 -6.82 9.67
N THR A 63 -9.94 -6.35 10.39
CA THR A 63 -10.30 -6.82 11.74
C THR A 63 -11.40 -7.87 11.74
N THR A 64 -12.23 -7.92 10.67
CA THR A 64 -13.28 -8.94 10.51
C THR A 64 -12.72 -10.28 10.03
N GLU A 65 -13.35 -11.39 10.45
CA GLU A 65 -12.98 -12.76 10.10
C GLU A 65 -14.19 -13.62 9.71
N GLY A 66 -13.93 -14.82 9.22
CA GLY A 66 -14.94 -15.83 8.92
C GLY A 66 -15.92 -15.41 7.82
N HIS A 67 -17.18 -15.82 7.99
CA HIS A 67 -18.26 -15.57 7.03
C HIS A 67 -18.55 -14.07 6.86
N HIS A 68 -18.56 -13.32 7.96
CA HIS A 68 -18.79 -11.88 7.93
C HIS A 68 -17.71 -11.15 7.14
N TRP A 69 -16.42 -11.52 7.33
CA TRP A 69 -15.34 -11.00 6.49
C TRP A 69 -15.59 -11.29 5.00
N TYR A 70 -16.04 -12.47 4.68
CA TYR A 70 -16.28 -12.86 3.28
C TYR A 70 -17.39 -12.02 2.64
N GLN A 71 -18.48 -11.79 3.35
CA GLN A 71 -19.58 -10.92 2.89
C GLN A 71 -19.10 -9.50 2.68
N LEU A 72 -18.40 -8.92 3.68
CA LEU A 72 -17.80 -7.60 3.60
C LEU A 72 -16.86 -7.50 2.39
N ARG A 73 -16.01 -8.49 2.23
CA ARG A 73 -15.05 -8.55 1.13
C ARG A 73 -15.73 -8.64 -0.24
N GLN A 74 -16.82 -9.39 -0.37
CA GLN A 74 -17.58 -9.46 -1.63
C GLN A 74 -18.14 -8.09 -2.02
N ALA A 75 -18.69 -7.34 -1.08
CA ALA A 75 -19.19 -6.00 -1.35
C ALA A 75 -18.05 -5.04 -1.77
N LEU A 76 -16.96 -5.01 -1.00
CA LEU A 76 -15.82 -4.14 -1.26
C LEU A 76 -15.10 -4.45 -2.60
N ASN A 77 -15.03 -5.71 -3.01
CA ASN A 77 -14.32 -6.12 -4.22
C ASN A 77 -14.94 -5.58 -5.51
N GLN A 78 -16.24 -5.32 -5.55
CA GLN A 78 -16.99 -5.10 -6.79
C GLN A 78 -16.44 -3.95 -7.63
N ARG A 79 -16.04 -2.84 -7.01
CA ARG A 79 -15.47 -1.67 -7.70
C ARG A 79 -13.96 -1.49 -7.54
N MET A 80 -13.33 -2.24 -6.64
CA MET A 80 -11.91 -2.11 -6.37
C MET A 80 -11.03 -3.06 -7.20
N LEU A 81 -11.51 -4.26 -7.50
CA LEU A 81 -10.68 -5.30 -8.12
C LEU A 81 -10.91 -5.48 -9.62
N LYS A 82 -12.04 -5.03 -10.17
CA LYS A 82 -12.28 -5.15 -11.62
C LYS A 82 -11.43 -4.14 -12.37
N PRO A 83 -10.64 -4.56 -13.39
CA PRO A 83 -9.81 -3.64 -14.17
C PRO A 83 -10.62 -2.53 -14.86
N SER A 84 -11.81 -2.84 -15.36
CA SER A 84 -12.71 -1.87 -15.99
C SER A 84 -13.17 -0.79 -15.01
N GLU A 85 -13.47 -1.16 -13.76
CA GLU A 85 -13.85 -0.20 -12.73
C GLU A 85 -12.67 0.67 -12.30
N ALA A 86 -11.47 0.06 -12.14
CA ALA A 86 -10.26 0.82 -11.83
C ALA A 86 -9.93 1.85 -12.91
N ALA A 87 -10.16 1.52 -14.19
CA ALA A 87 -9.92 2.43 -15.30
C ALA A 87 -10.78 3.71 -15.22
N LEU A 88 -11.95 3.67 -14.60
CA LEU A 88 -12.83 4.83 -14.44
C LEU A 88 -12.20 5.93 -13.54
N TYR A 89 -11.25 5.56 -12.68
CA TYR A 89 -10.56 6.53 -11.83
C TYR A 89 -9.38 7.23 -12.50
N THR A 90 -9.08 6.93 -13.78
CA THR A 90 -7.90 7.48 -14.47
C THR A 90 -7.90 8.99 -14.53
N ASP A 91 -9.01 9.61 -14.92
CA ASP A 91 -9.11 11.07 -15.05
C ASP A 91 -9.03 11.74 -13.67
N ALA A 92 -9.75 11.20 -12.69
CA ALA A 92 -9.70 11.67 -11.30
C ALA A 92 -8.27 11.59 -10.70
N LEU A 93 -7.56 10.50 -10.96
CA LEU A 93 -6.16 10.38 -10.51
C LEU A 93 -5.23 11.35 -11.24
N ASN A 94 -5.45 11.60 -12.52
CA ASN A 94 -4.67 12.60 -13.27
C ASN A 94 -4.89 14.01 -12.73
N GLU A 95 -6.11 14.38 -12.33
CA GLU A 95 -6.38 15.67 -11.65
C GLU A 95 -5.56 15.79 -10.36
N VAL A 96 -5.52 14.73 -9.54
CA VAL A 96 -4.70 14.73 -8.31
C VAL A 96 -3.21 14.82 -8.62
N ILE A 97 -2.76 14.18 -9.71
CA ILE A 97 -1.36 14.25 -10.15
C ILE A 97 -1.02 15.66 -10.66
N ASP A 98 -1.92 16.34 -11.34
CA ASP A 98 -1.70 17.72 -11.78
C ASP A 98 -1.49 18.64 -10.57
N ASP A 99 -2.31 18.52 -9.52
CA ASP A 99 -2.12 19.27 -8.28
C ASP A 99 -0.82 18.89 -7.56
N PHE A 100 -0.46 17.61 -7.58
CA PHE A 100 0.80 17.16 -7.01
C PHE A 100 2.01 17.73 -7.75
N LEU A 101 1.98 17.78 -9.07
CA LEU A 101 3.03 18.41 -9.87
C LEU A 101 3.10 19.91 -9.64
N ALA A 102 1.96 20.59 -9.51
CA ALA A 102 1.92 22.01 -9.13
C ALA A 102 2.52 22.21 -7.71
N HIS A 103 2.15 21.36 -6.76
CA HIS A 103 2.73 21.36 -5.41
C HIS A 103 4.25 21.13 -5.44
N LEU A 104 4.73 20.17 -6.25
CA LEU A 104 6.15 19.91 -6.44
C LEU A 104 6.87 21.12 -7.00
N ASN A 105 6.33 21.77 -8.04
CA ASN A 105 6.90 22.99 -8.62
C ASN A 105 7.05 24.11 -7.59
N HIS A 106 6.08 24.28 -6.70
CA HIS A 106 6.19 25.22 -5.59
C HIS A 106 7.33 24.88 -4.63
N LEU A 107 7.46 23.61 -4.25
CA LEU A 107 8.55 23.16 -3.37
C LEU A 107 9.91 23.43 -4.00
N LEU A 108 10.06 23.20 -5.31
CA LEU A 108 11.28 23.45 -6.04
C LEU A 108 11.59 24.95 -6.06
N ALA A 109 10.60 25.81 -6.38
CA ALA A 109 10.76 27.26 -6.39
C ALA A 109 11.14 27.85 -5.02
N GLU A 110 10.69 27.25 -3.93
CA GLU A 110 11.05 27.66 -2.56
C GLU A 110 12.41 27.12 -2.10
N SER A 111 12.96 26.11 -2.77
CA SER A 111 14.27 25.56 -2.42
C SER A 111 15.41 26.48 -2.86
N ALA A 112 16.48 26.56 -2.08
CA ALA A 112 17.61 27.42 -2.36
C ALA A 112 18.30 27.13 -3.70
N SER A 113 18.26 25.88 -4.18
CA SER A 113 18.83 25.47 -5.47
C SER A 113 17.82 25.47 -6.62
N GLY A 114 16.53 25.68 -6.36
CA GLY A 114 15.47 25.62 -7.36
C GLY A 114 15.08 24.22 -7.84
N ASP A 115 15.70 23.18 -7.31
CA ASP A 115 15.54 21.80 -7.80
C ASP A 115 15.44 20.73 -6.70
N HIS A 116 15.44 21.12 -5.43
CA HIS A 116 15.61 20.20 -4.30
C HIS A 116 14.36 20.07 -3.42
N VAL A 117 14.02 18.83 -3.07
CA VAL A 117 13.02 18.49 -2.03
C VAL A 117 13.70 17.65 -0.96
N SER A 118 13.72 18.13 0.29
CA SER A 118 14.47 17.54 1.39
C SER A 118 13.86 16.22 1.92
N ASP A 119 12.57 15.99 1.72
CA ASP A 119 11.86 14.77 2.14
C ASP A 119 10.68 14.45 1.24
N MET A 120 10.96 13.76 0.15
CA MET A 120 9.94 13.41 -0.84
C MET A 120 8.88 12.46 -0.28
N ALA A 121 9.24 11.59 0.68
CA ALA A 121 8.31 10.67 1.31
C ALA A 121 7.11 11.40 1.91
N HIS A 122 7.35 12.52 2.60
CA HIS A 122 6.30 13.32 3.24
C HIS A 122 5.24 13.83 2.24
N HIS A 123 5.65 14.24 1.06
CA HIS A 123 4.75 14.75 0.02
C HIS A 123 3.96 13.63 -0.66
N PHE A 124 4.52 12.42 -0.77
CA PHE A 124 3.77 11.27 -1.26
C PHE A 124 2.65 10.85 -0.31
N TYR A 125 2.77 11.08 0.99
CA TYR A 125 1.65 10.85 1.92
C TYR A 125 0.47 11.76 1.61
N TYR A 126 0.69 13.04 1.27
CA TYR A 126 -0.37 13.96 0.89
C TYR A 126 -1.02 13.56 -0.44
N PHE A 127 -0.20 13.18 -1.42
CA PHE A 127 -0.70 12.67 -2.69
C PHE A 127 -1.57 11.44 -2.50
N ALA A 128 -1.08 10.43 -1.81
CA ALA A 128 -1.80 9.17 -1.60
C ALA A 128 -3.10 9.37 -0.81
N LEU A 129 -3.10 10.29 0.18
CA LEU A 129 -4.31 10.63 0.92
C LEU A 129 -5.36 11.33 0.03
N GLU A 130 -4.93 12.30 -0.79
CA GLU A 130 -5.82 12.98 -1.73
C GLU A 130 -6.42 11.99 -2.72
N ALA A 131 -5.59 11.14 -3.33
CA ALA A 131 -5.99 10.15 -4.31
C ALA A 131 -7.00 9.14 -3.73
N ILE A 132 -6.72 8.53 -2.57
CA ILE A 132 -7.64 7.56 -1.96
C ILE A 132 -8.95 8.22 -1.50
N CYS A 133 -8.90 9.46 -1.00
CA CYS A 133 -10.12 10.20 -0.65
C CYS A 133 -10.97 10.50 -1.87
N TYR A 134 -10.37 10.88 -2.99
CA TYR A 134 -11.11 11.12 -4.23
C TYR A 134 -11.78 9.83 -4.73
N ILE A 135 -11.09 8.70 -4.66
CA ILE A 135 -11.65 7.40 -5.04
C ILE A 135 -12.81 6.98 -4.12
N LEU A 136 -12.62 7.07 -2.81
CA LEU A 136 -13.60 6.58 -1.84
C LEU A 136 -14.84 7.49 -1.72
N PHE A 137 -14.64 8.81 -1.79
CA PHE A 137 -15.67 9.81 -1.48
C PHE A 137 -16.04 10.69 -2.66
N GLU A 138 -15.35 10.57 -3.82
CA GLU A 138 -15.48 11.48 -4.98
C GLU A 138 -15.31 12.96 -4.59
N LYS A 139 -14.47 13.20 -3.62
CA LYS A 139 -14.25 14.51 -3.06
C LYS A 139 -12.78 14.83 -2.94
N ARG A 140 -12.42 15.98 -3.52
CA ARG A 140 -11.13 16.58 -3.28
C ARG A 140 -11.12 17.16 -1.87
N ILE A 141 -10.12 16.82 -1.09
CA ILE A 141 -10.01 17.25 0.32
C ILE A 141 -8.92 18.32 0.53
N GLY A 142 -8.17 18.66 -0.52
CA GLY A 142 -7.19 19.74 -0.51
C GLY A 142 -5.91 19.41 0.25
N CYS A 143 -5.46 18.15 0.21
CA CYS A 143 -4.19 17.73 0.85
C CYS A 143 -2.96 18.40 0.23
N LEU A 144 -3.07 18.85 -1.02
CA LEU A 144 -1.99 19.45 -1.80
C LEU A 144 -2.11 20.97 -1.91
N GLU A 145 -3.19 21.57 -1.35
CA GLU A 145 -3.41 22.99 -1.28
C GLU A 145 -2.42 23.67 -0.30
N ARG A 146 -2.24 24.99 -0.46
CA ARG A 146 -1.39 25.78 0.44
C ARG A 146 -2.18 26.89 1.11
N PRO A 147 -2.03 27.04 2.43
CA PRO A 147 -1.30 26.16 3.36
C PRO A 147 -1.95 24.79 3.49
N ILE A 148 -1.13 23.75 3.71
CA ILE A 148 -1.65 22.37 3.93
C ILE A 148 -2.57 22.36 5.12
N ARG A 149 -3.72 21.73 4.98
CA ARG A 149 -4.76 21.67 6.00
C ARG A 149 -4.27 20.94 7.26
N GLN A 150 -4.62 21.46 8.41
CA GLN A 150 -4.20 20.87 9.69
C GLN A 150 -4.74 19.46 9.91
N ASP A 151 -5.98 19.16 9.45
CA ASP A 151 -6.56 17.83 9.55
C ASP A 151 -5.80 16.80 8.70
N THR A 152 -5.29 17.18 7.53
CA THR A 152 -4.41 16.37 6.69
C THR A 152 -3.09 16.06 7.40
N VAL A 153 -2.44 17.07 7.95
CA VAL A 153 -1.18 16.91 8.72
C VAL A 153 -1.41 16.00 9.92
N ALA A 154 -2.52 16.21 10.65
CA ALA A 154 -2.89 15.41 11.80
C ALA A 154 -3.11 13.94 11.44
N PHE A 155 -3.82 13.67 10.32
CA PHE A 155 -4.05 12.31 9.83
C PHE A 155 -2.73 11.60 9.50
N VAL A 156 -1.88 12.19 8.67
CA VAL A 156 -0.58 11.61 8.26
C VAL A 156 0.30 11.34 9.49
N ARG A 157 0.40 12.31 10.42
CA ARG A 157 1.12 12.14 11.68
C ARG A 157 0.57 10.98 12.52
N SER A 158 -0.75 10.84 12.58
CA SER A 158 -1.43 9.84 13.38
C SER A 158 -1.22 8.42 12.87
N VAL A 159 -1.17 8.23 11.56
CA VAL A 159 -0.79 6.95 10.93
C VAL A 159 0.62 6.55 11.38
N GLY A 160 1.58 7.46 11.29
CA GLY A 160 2.95 7.22 11.73
C GLY A 160 3.05 6.89 13.22
N LEU A 161 2.34 7.64 14.08
CA LEU A 161 2.31 7.41 15.54
C LEU A 161 1.69 6.06 15.90
N MET A 162 0.57 5.70 15.25
CA MET A 162 -0.11 4.44 15.48
C MET A 162 0.81 3.26 15.14
N PHE A 163 1.44 3.24 13.96
CA PHE A 163 2.34 2.16 13.57
C PHE A 163 3.60 2.10 14.44
N GLN A 164 4.20 3.23 14.79
CA GLN A 164 5.39 3.28 15.64
C GLN A 164 5.10 2.71 17.03
N ASN A 165 3.94 3.05 17.62
CA ASN A 165 3.58 2.61 18.95
C ASN A 165 3.01 1.18 18.97
N SER A 166 2.51 0.65 17.85
CA SER A 166 2.03 -0.72 17.72
C SER A 166 3.05 -1.77 18.17
N LEU A 167 4.33 -1.56 17.88
CA LEU A 167 5.39 -2.46 18.32
C LEU A 167 5.49 -2.53 19.85
N TYR A 168 5.46 -1.38 20.53
CA TYR A 168 5.50 -1.33 21.99
C TYR A 168 4.26 -1.99 22.60
N VAL A 169 3.08 -1.70 22.04
CA VAL A 169 1.81 -2.30 22.49
C VAL A 169 1.82 -3.80 22.36
N THR A 170 2.45 -4.34 21.29
CA THR A 170 2.54 -5.77 21.03
C THR A 170 3.48 -6.50 21.99
N PHE A 171 4.64 -5.91 22.29
CA PHE A 171 5.71 -6.61 23.00
C PHE A 171 5.80 -6.30 24.49
N LEU A 172 5.28 -5.15 24.94
CA LEU A 172 5.31 -4.78 26.33
C LEU A 172 4.12 -5.34 27.12
N PRO A 173 4.30 -5.73 28.39
CA PRO A 173 3.23 -6.25 29.23
C PRO A 173 2.05 -5.29 29.37
N LYS A 174 0.83 -5.81 29.47
CA LYS A 174 -0.40 -4.99 29.56
C LYS A 174 -0.37 -3.96 30.70
N TRP A 175 0.23 -4.29 31.86
CA TRP A 175 0.35 -3.36 33.00
C TRP A 175 1.17 -2.10 32.67
N SER A 176 2.13 -2.17 31.73
CA SER A 176 2.94 -1.00 31.36
C SER A 176 2.15 0.07 30.60
N ARG A 177 0.96 -0.26 30.11
CA ARG A 177 0.07 0.65 29.36
C ARG A 177 -0.44 1.81 30.21
N SER A 178 -0.58 1.62 31.53
CA SER A 178 -0.99 2.66 32.47
C SER A 178 0.15 3.61 32.86
N LEU A 179 1.41 3.16 32.76
CA LEU A 179 2.57 3.89 33.19
C LEU A 179 3.29 4.62 32.07
N LEU A 180 3.24 4.08 30.84
CA LEU A 180 4.01 4.57 29.71
C LEU A 180 3.09 5.16 28.61
N PRO A 181 3.53 6.21 27.90
CA PRO A 181 2.65 6.97 27.01
C PRO A 181 2.35 6.27 25.68
N PHE A 182 2.98 5.13 25.37
CA PHE A 182 2.84 4.47 24.06
C PHE A 182 1.42 3.97 23.79
N TRP A 183 0.69 3.47 24.80
CA TRP A 183 -0.68 3.02 24.66
C TRP A 183 -1.62 4.17 24.30
N LYS A 184 -1.52 5.27 25.04
CA LYS A 184 -2.29 6.47 24.75
C LYS A 184 -2.01 6.99 23.34
N ARG A 185 -0.74 7.09 22.94
CA ARG A 185 -0.35 7.54 21.59
C ARG A 185 -0.88 6.62 20.49
N TYR A 186 -0.91 5.32 20.75
CA TYR A 186 -1.49 4.32 19.84
C TYR A 186 -2.99 4.55 19.67
N LEU A 187 -3.75 4.70 20.76
CA LEU A 187 -5.18 4.99 20.72
C LEU A 187 -5.50 6.35 20.09
N ASP A 188 -4.75 7.40 20.43
CA ASP A 188 -4.92 8.74 19.85
C ASP A 188 -4.71 8.71 18.33
N GLY A 189 -3.75 7.91 17.85
CA GLY A 189 -3.55 7.68 16.43
C GLY A 189 -4.78 7.08 15.75
N TRP A 190 -5.33 6.02 16.32
CA TRP A 190 -6.55 5.39 15.82
C TRP A 190 -7.77 6.30 15.88
N ASN A 191 -7.95 7.00 17.01
CA ASN A 191 -9.05 7.95 17.17
C ASN A 191 -9.04 9.05 16.10
N THR A 192 -7.85 9.57 15.77
CA THR A 192 -7.70 10.58 14.71
C THR A 192 -8.05 9.99 13.34
N ILE A 193 -7.57 8.77 13.01
CA ILE A 193 -7.87 8.10 11.75
C ILE A 193 -9.39 7.87 11.59
N PHE A 194 -10.04 7.36 12.63
CA PHE A 194 -11.48 7.10 12.59
C PHE A 194 -12.30 8.38 12.55
N SER A 195 -11.93 9.41 13.33
CA SER A 195 -12.59 10.71 13.32
C SER A 195 -12.49 11.40 11.97
N PHE A 196 -11.33 11.31 11.32
CA PHE A 196 -11.13 11.83 9.97
C PHE A 196 -12.02 11.11 8.95
N GLY A 197 -12.01 9.76 8.95
CA GLY A 197 -12.88 8.97 8.09
C GLY A 197 -14.36 9.23 8.32
N LYS A 198 -14.78 9.29 9.60
CA LYS A 198 -16.18 9.61 9.96
C LYS A 198 -16.62 10.96 9.42
N LYS A 199 -15.78 12.00 9.57
CA LYS A 199 -16.08 13.34 9.04
C LYS A 199 -16.35 13.30 7.53
N LEU A 200 -15.54 12.57 6.74
CA LEU A 200 -15.71 12.45 5.30
C LEU A 200 -16.99 11.67 4.94
N ILE A 201 -17.26 10.58 5.65
CA ILE A 201 -18.48 9.79 5.46
C ILE A 201 -19.73 10.63 5.75
N ASP A 202 -19.77 11.31 6.90
CA ASP A 202 -20.90 12.15 7.30
C ASP A 202 -21.15 13.30 6.29
N GLN A 203 -20.09 13.88 5.76
CA GLN A 203 -20.20 14.89 4.71
C GLN A 203 -20.81 14.33 3.42
N LYS A 204 -20.35 13.16 2.97
CA LYS A 204 -20.87 12.53 1.76
C LYS A 204 -22.31 12.05 1.92
N LEU A 205 -22.67 11.53 3.09
CA LEU A 205 -24.07 11.16 3.40
C LEU A 205 -25.01 12.35 3.28
N LYS A 206 -24.63 13.52 3.84
CA LYS A 206 -25.42 14.75 3.70
C LYS A 206 -25.54 15.21 2.25
N GLU A 207 -24.48 15.06 1.46
CA GLU A 207 -24.53 15.36 0.01
C GLU A 207 -25.53 14.46 -0.71
N ILE A 208 -25.49 13.14 -0.43
CA ILE A 208 -26.42 12.16 -1.01
C ILE A 208 -27.88 12.45 -0.58
N GLU A 209 -28.12 12.70 0.71
CA GLU A 209 -29.45 13.07 1.22
C GLU A 209 -29.99 14.33 0.53
N THR A 210 -29.14 15.35 0.35
CA THR A 210 -29.53 16.59 -0.33
C THR A 210 -29.86 16.36 -1.81
N GLN A 211 -29.13 15.49 -2.49
CA GLN A 211 -29.38 15.12 -3.88
C GLN A 211 -30.73 14.36 -4.02
N LEU A 212 -30.96 13.38 -3.14
CA LEU A 212 -32.23 12.62 -3.10
C LEU A 212 -33.45 13.52 -2.89
N GLN A 213 -33.34 14.52 -2.03
CA GLN A 213 -34.41 15.50 -1.79
C GLN A 213 -34.69 16.39 -3.00
N LYS A 214 -33.66 16.69 -3.85
CA LYS A 214 -33.80 17.59 -5.02
C LYS A 214 -34.31 16.88 -6.27
N SER A 215 -33.82 15.65 -6.53
CA SER A 215 -33.98 14.98 -7.84
C SER A 215 -34.91 13.75 -7.77
N GLY A 216 -35.30 13.31 -6.57
CA GLY A 216 -36.02 12.04 -6.40
C GLY A 216 -35.14 10.80 -6.53
N PRO A 217 -35.64 9.62 -6.06
CA PRO A 217 -34.81 8.41 -5.96
C PRO A 217 -34.39 7.81 -7.30
N ASP A 218 -35.12 8.03 -8.39
CA ASP A 218 -34.87 7.41 -9.71
C ASP A 218 -33.86 8.20 -10.57
N GLU A 219 -33.61 9.47 -10.25
CA GLU A 219 -32.67 10.34 -11.00
C GLU A 219 -31.26 10.41 -10.40
N VAL A 220 -31.05 9.86 -9.21
CA VAL A 220 -29.73 9.88 -8.58
C VAL A 220 -28.82 8.86 -9.25
N GLN A 221 -27.95 9.32 -10.11
CA GLN A 221 -26.89 8.47 -10.67
C GLN A 221 -26.00 7.98 -9.51
N ILE A 222 -25.85 6.65 -9.40
CA ILE A 222 -24.94 6.03 -8.44
C ILE A 222 -23.50 6.37 -8.89
N SER A 223 -23.01 7.49 -8.42
CA SER A 223 -21.64 7.92 -8.59
C SER A 223 -20.83 7.52 -7.33
N GLY A 224 -19.58 7.08 -7.51
CA GLY A 224 -18.64 6.84 -6.46
C GLY A 224 -18.78 5.56 -5.63
N TYR A 225 -17.69 5.33 -4.91
CA TYR A 225 -17.50 4.09 -4.18
C TYR A 225 -18.38 4.02 -2.92
N LEU A 226 -18.41 5.10 -2.13
CA LEU A 226 -19.24 5.14 -0.91
C LEU A 226 -20.72 5.04 -1.24
N HIS A 227 -21.19 5.79 -2.24
CA HIS A 227 -22.60 5.72 -2.68
C HIS A 227 -22.95 4.29 -3.14
N PHE A 228 -22.08 3.66 -3.91
CA PHE A 228 -22.23 2.26 -4.32
C PHE A 228 -22.35 1.32 -3.12
N LEU A 229 -21.47 1.44 -2.11
CA LEU A 229 -21.48 0.57 -0.93
C LEU A 229 -22.79 0.68 -0.15
N LEU A 230 -23.34 1.88 -0.01
CA LEU A 230 -24.58 2.13 0.74
C LEU A 230 -25.82 1.67 -0.01
N THR A 231 -25.84 1.81 -1.35
CA THR A 231 -27.05 1.54 -2.15
C THR A 231 -27.10 0.14 -2.73
N ARG A 232 -25.96 -0.39 -3.19
CA ARG A 232 -25.86 -1.70 -3.86
C ARG A 232 -24.89 -2.68 -3.20
N GLY A 233 -24.02 -2.22 -2.34
CA GLY A 233 -22.99 -3.03 -1.69
C GLY A 233 -23.52 -3.93 -0.57
N GLN A 234 -24.79 -3.80 -0.19
CA GLN A 234 -25.43 -4.58 0.90
C GLN A 234 -24.69 -4.44 2.25
N LEU A 235 -24.03 -3.28 2.47
CA LEU A 235 -23.39 -2.95 3.73
C LEU A 235 -24.25 -1.97 4.53
N SER A 236 -24.34 -2.21 5.83
CA SER A 236 -24.92 -1.25 6.76
C SER A 236 -24.02 0.01 6.89
N ALA A 237 -24.60 1.14 7.26
CA ALA A 237 -23.85 2.35 7.55
C ALA A 237 -22.76 2.11 8.61
N HIS A 238 -23.03 1.24 9.59
CA HIS A 238 -22.09 0.86 10.63
C HIS A 238 -20.86 0.11 10.06
N GLU A 239 -21.06 -0.85 9.14
CA GLU A 239 -19.97 -1.57 8.46
C GLU A 239 -19.16 -0.67 7.54
N VAL A 240 -19.81 0.28 6.88
CA VAL A 240 -19.13 1.31 6.08
C VAL A 240 -18.23 2.19 6.97
N MET A 241 -18.74 2.60 8.14
CA MET A 241 -17.99 3.39 9.14
C MET A 241 -16.77 2.64 9.71
N GLY A 242 -16.83 1.31 9.81
CA GLY A 242 -15.68 0.48 10.20
C GLY A 242 -14.70 0.28 9.07
N SER A 243 -15.18 0.17 7.83
CA SER A 243 -14.38 -0.23 6.68
C SER A 243 -13.57 0.92 6.06
N LEU A 244 -14.19 2.09 5.86
CA LEU A 244 -13.55 3.16 5.12
C LEU A 244 -12.31 3.76 5.81
N PRO A 245 -12.27 3.95 7.15
CA PRO A 245 -11.04 4.38 7.82
C PRO A 245 -9.89 3.38 7.68
N GLU A 246 -10.20 2.06 7.67
CA GLU A 246 -9.17 1.04 7.41
C GLU A 246 -8.68 1.08 5.95
N LEU A 247 -9.54 1.38 4.97
CA LEU A 247 -9.15 1.57 3.57
C LEU A 247 -8.32 2.84 3.36
N LEU A 248 -8.66 3.94 4.04
CA LEU A 248 -7.85 5.17 4.04
C LEU A 248 -6.43 4.89 4.53
N LEU A 249 -6.31 4.26 5.71
CA LEU A 249 -5.01 3.87 6.26
C LEU A 249 -4.22 3.00 5.27
N ALA A 250 -4.87 2.00 4.68
CA ALA A 250 -4.23 1.06 3.77
C ALA A 250 -3.72 1.72 2.48
N GLY A 251 -4.48 2.66 1.92
CA GLY A 251 -4.14 3.33 0.66
C GLY A 251 -3.00 4.33 0.79
N VAL A 252 -2.89 5.00 1.94
CA VAL A 252 -1.93 6.09 2.12
C VAL A 252 -0.51 5.58 2.33
N ASP A 253 -0.29 4.76 3.34
CA ASP A 253 1.06 4.39 3.79
C ASP A 253 1.77 3.47 2.79
N THR A 254 1.02 2.57 2.14
CA THR A 254 1.58 1.61 1.19
C THR A 254 2.03 2.25 -0.12
N THR A 255 1.20 3.10 -0.72
CA THR A 255 1.49 3.79 -1.98
C THR A 255 2.63 4.79 -1.82
N SER A 256 2.58 5.63 -0.77
CA SER A 256 3.62 6.64 -0.51
C SER A 256 5.01 6.04 -0.31
N ASN A 257 5.13 4.96 0.47
CA ASN A 257 6.41 4.29 0.66
C ASN A 257 6.90 3.59 -0.63
N THR A 258 6.01 2.97 -1.40
CA THR A 258 6.39 2.36 -2.69
C THR A 258 6.93 3.41 -3.65
N MET A 259 6.27 4.56 -3.79
CA MET A 259 6.73 5.65 -4.65
C MET A 259 8.06 6.25 -4.18
N THR A 260 8.25 6.37 -2.88
CA THR A 260 9.51 6.83 -2.29
C THR A 260 10.67 5.91 -2.68
N TRP A 261 10.50 4.58 -2.53
CA TRP A 261 11.51 3.61 -2.92
C TRP A 261 11.73 3.55 -4.44
N ALA A 262 10.68 3.72 -5.25
CA ALA A 262 10.81 3.76 -6.70
C ALA A 262 11.69 4.93 -7.16
N LEU A 263 11.44 6.15 -6.68
CA LEU A 263 12.27 7.29 -7.03
C LEU A 263 13.68 7.22 -6.45
N TYR A 264 13.84 6.70 -5.23
CA TYR A 264 15.17 6.46 -4.65
C TYR A 264 16.02 5.55 -5.54
N HIS A 265 15.46 4.46 -6.05
CA HIS A 265 16.20 3.56 -6.93
C HIS A 265 16.43 4.15 -8.31
N LEU A 266 15.45 4.83 -8.88
CA LEU A 266 15.62 5.50 -10.18
C LEU A 266 16.67 6.60 -10.11
N SER A 267 16.77 7.33 -9.01
CA SER A 267 17.79 8.36 -8.82
C SER A 267 19.22 7.80 -8.71
N LYS A 268 19.36 6.52 -8.33
CA LYS A 268 20.65 5.80 -8.26
C LYS A 268 20.99 5.03 -9.52
N ASN A 269 20.06 4.89 -10.46
CA ASN A 269 20.19 4.11 -11.69
C ASN A 269 19.78 4.97 -12.90
N PRO A 270 20.61 5.97 -13.29
CA PRO A 270 20.28 6.93 -14.33
C PRO A 270 20.02 6.28 -15.70
N GLU A 271 20.70 5.19 -16.02
CA GLU A 271 20.49 4.42 -17.25
C GLU A 271 19.09 3.77 -17.32
N ILE A 272 18.61 3.23 -16.20
CA ILE A 272 17.26 2.65 -16.10
C ILE A 272 16.22 3.79 -16.19
N GLN A 273 16.50 4.90 -15.53
CA GLN A 273 15.63 6.08 -15.59
C GLN A 273 15.55 6.68 -17.00
N ALA A 274 16.66 6.75 -17.72
CA ALA A 274 16.70 7.22 -19.11
C ALA A 274 15.92 6.28 -20.05
N ALA A 275 16.07 4.96 -19.89
CA ALA A 275 15.31 3.97 -20.64
C ALA A 275 13.81 4.08 -20.35
N LEU A 276 13.42 4.27 -19.07
CA LEU A 276 12.03 4.48 -18.66
C LEU A 276 11.46 5.77 -19.25
N HIS A 277 12.21 6.87 -19.23
CA HIS A 277 11.81 8.12 -19.86
C HIS A 277 11.54 7.92 -21.36
N LYS A 278 12.46 7.23 -22.08
CA LYS A 278 12.28 6.92 -23.51
C LYS A 278 11.02 6.10 -23.77
N GLU A 279 10.70 5.11 -22.91
CA GLU A 279 9.46 4.35 -23.05
C GLU A 279 8.24 5.24 -22.85
N VAL A 280 8.23 6.06 -21.78
CA VAL A 280 7.09 6.91 -21.43
C VAL A 280 6.80 7.93 -22.53
N VAL A 281 7.81 8.67 -22.99
CA VAL A 281 7.59 9.70 -24.04
C VAL A 281 7.29 9.09 -25.40
N GLY A 282 7.74 7.87 -25.66
CA GLY A 282 7.40 7.11 -26.87
C GLY A 282 5.94 6.68 -26.92
N VAL A 283 5.28 6.56 -25.77
CA VAL A 283 3.85 6.19 -25.66
C VAL A 283 2.97 7.42 -25.47
N VAL A 284 3.41 8.34 -24.62
CA VAL A 284 2.69 9.57 -24.27
C VAL A 284 3.64 10.76 -24.52
N PRO A 285 3.51 11.44 -25.67
CA PRO A 285 4.36 12.58 -26.00
C PRO A 285 4.30 13.68 -24.92
N PRO A 286 5.33 14.53 -24.82
CA PRO A 286 5.32 15.69 -23.94
C PRO A 286 4.07 16.56 -24.12
N GLY A 287 3.52 17.05 -23.01
CA GLY A 287 2.28 17.82 -22.99
C GLY A 287 0.98 16.99 -23.04
N HIS A 288 1.07 15.68 -23.19
CA HIS A 288 -0.08 14.78 -23.12
C HIS A 288 -0.14 14.06 -21.77
N VAL A 289 -1.36 13.73 -21.34
CA VAL A 289 -1.64 13.04 -20.08
C VAL A 289 -1.89 11.57 -20.34
N PRO A 290 -1.24 10.62 -19.65
CA PRO A 290 -1.41 9.20 -19.86
C PRO A 290 -2.82 8.74 -19.48
N LYS A 291 -3.41 7.89 -20.31
CA LYS A 291 -4.69 7.22 -20.08
C LYS A 291 -4.46 5.75 -19.68
N TYR A 292 -5.47 5.11 -19.10
CA TYR A 292 -5.39 3.71 -18.68
C TYR A 292 -4.85 2.77 -19.79
N LYS A 293 -5.31 2.96 -21.03
CA LYS A 293 -4.88 2.14 -22.18
C LYS A 293 -3.39 2.30 -22.50
N ASP A 294 -2.83 3.48 -22.29
CA ASP A 294 -1.43 3.78 -22.62
C ASP A 294 -0.49 3.00 -21.71
N LEU A 295 -0.88 2.78 -20.44
CA LEU A 295 -0.12 2.00 -19.48
C LEU A 295 0.12 0.55 -19.94
N ALA A 296 -0.72 0.00 -20.83
CA ALA A 296 -0.50 -1.32 -21.39
C ALA A 296 0.78 -1.40 -22.23
N HIS A 297 1.19 -0.29 -22.83
CA HIS A 297 2.34 -0.14 -23.71
C HIS A 297 3.62 0.29 -22.97
N MET A 298 3.61 0.34 -21.63
CA MET A 298 4.74 0.69 -20.78
C MET A 298 5.21 -0.50 -19.93
N PRO A 299 5.81 -1.53 -20.51
CA PRO A 299 6.25 -2.71 -19.78
C PRO A 299 7.39 -2.42 -18.79
N LEU A 300 8.32 -1.49 -19.11
CA LEU A 300 9.41 -1.12 -18.22
C LEU A 300 8.89 -0.34 -17.00
N LEU A 301 7.91 0.55 -17.17
CA LEU A 301 7.23 1.22 -16.06
C LEU A 301 6.67 0.20 -15.05
N LYS A 302 5.96 -0.82 -15.53
CA LYS A 302 5.45 -1.91 -14.69
C LYS A 302 6.57 -2.73 -14.05
N ALA A 303 7.64 -2.96 -14.78
CA ALA A 303 8.81 -3.69 -14.32
C ALA A 303 9.55 -2.94 -13.19
N VAL A 304 9.69 -1.62 -13.29
CA VAL A 304 10.26 -0.75 -12.24
C VAL A 304 9.44 -0.88 -10.95
N LEU A 305 8.13 -0.76 -11.01
CA LEU A 305 7.28 -0.91 -9.82
C LEU A 305 7.31 -2.32 -9.23
N LYS A 306 7.35 -3.36 -10.08
CA LYS A 306 7.50 -4.74 -9.61
C LYS A 306 8.85 -4.97 -8.91
N GLU A 307 9.93 -4.43 -9.46
CA GLU A 307 11.25 -4.55 -8.87
C GLU A 307 11.37 -3.77 -7.56
N THR A 308 10.77 -2.59 -7.50
CA THR A 308 10.64 -1.82 -6.26
C THR A 308 9.93 -2.62 -5.18
N LEU A 309 8.78 -3.20 -5.50
CA LEU A 309 7.99 -4.01 -4.57
C LEU A 309 8.66 -5.34 -4.22
N ARG A 310 9.52 -5.89 -5.08
CA ARG A 310 10.34 -7.04 -4.76
C ARG A 310 11.39 -6.69 -3.70
N LEU A 311 12.16 -5.63 -3.93
CA LEU A 311 13.19 -5.18 -2.99
C LEU A 311 12.60 -4.62 -1.69
N TYR A 312 11.50 -3.89 -1.79
CA TYR A 312 10.83 -3.27 -0.65
C TYR A 312 9.34 -3.64 -0.63
N PRO A 313 9.00 -4.92 -0.32
CA PRO A 313 7.61 -5.28 -0.08
C PRO A 313 7.15 -4.49 1.14
N VAL A 314 6.26 -3.51 0.93
CA VAL A 314 5.86 -2.57 1.98
C VAL A 314 5.30 -3.31 3.19
N VAL A 315 4.60 -4.44 2.96
CA VAL A 315 4.23 -5.40 4.01
C VAL A 315 5.25 -6.55 3.99
N PRO A 316 6.32 -6.48 4.84
CA PRO A 316 7.44 -7.42 4.77
C PRO A 316 7.11 -8.83 5.22
N THR A 317 6.05 -8.97 6.02
CA THR A 317 5.52 -10.25 6.51
C THR A 317 4.01 -10.20 6.60
N ASN A 318 3.36 -11.31 6.33
CA ASN A 318 1.97 -11.51 6.72
C ASN A 318 1.78 -12.96 7.20
N SER A 319 0.58 -13.33 7.63
CA SER A 319 0.38 -14.64 8.23
C SER A 319 -0.94 -15.29 7.82
N ARG A 320 -1.00 -16.60 8.07
CA ARG A 320 -2.22 -17.42 8.00
C ARG A 320 -2.28 -18.38 9.17
N VAL A 321 -3.49 -18.57 9.63
CA VAL A 321 -3.81 -19.62 10.59
C VAL A 321 -4.70 -20.64 9.87
N ILE A 322 -4.27 -21.88 9.81
CA ILE A 322 -5.07 -22.96 9.21
C ILE A 322 -5.93 -23.59 10.31
N THR A 323 -7.22 -23.31 10.27
CA THR A 323 -8.15 -23.62 11.37
C THR A 323 -8.94 -24.91 11.16
N GLU A 324 -9.13 -25.37 9.92
CA GLU A 324 -10.06 -26.46 9.61
C GLU A 324 -9.44 -27.84 9.69
N LYS A 325 -8.19 -27.97 9.31
CA LYS A 325 -7.50 -29.25 9.18
C LYS A 325 -6.02 -29.17 9.54
N GLU A 326 -5.40 -30.30 9.71
CA GLU A 326 -3.95 -30.43 9.67
C GLU A 326 -3.45 -30.24 8.24
N ILE A 327 -2.24 -29.68 8.09
CA ILE A 327 -1.61 -29.52 6.78
C ILE A 327 -0.16 -30.00 6.80
N GLU A 328 0.26 -30.54 5.66
CA GLU A 328 1.66 -30.85 5.41
C GLU A 328 2.34 -29.68 4.73
N VAL A 329 3.48 -29.23 5.27
CA VAL A 329 4.30 -28.16 4.72
C VAL A 329 5.77 -28.56 4.85
N GLY A 330 6.47 -28.65 3.71
CA GLY A 330 7.89 -29.01 3.69
C GLY A 330 8.20 -30.38 4.25
N GLY A 331 7.28 -31.35 4.13
CA GLY A 331 7.42 -32.72 4.66
C GLY A 331 7.11 -32.85 6.17
N PHE A 332 6.61 -31.79 6.81
CA PHE A 332 6.17 -31.81 8.21
C PHE A 332 4.67 -31.65 8.32
N LEU A 333 4.03 -32.44 9.17
CA LEU A 333 2.62 -32.33 9.48
C LEU A 333 2.41 -31.32 10.62
N PHE A 334 1.58 -30.31 10.36
CA PHE A 334 1.25 -29.25 11.32
C PHE A 334 -0.21 -29.39 11.76
N PRO A 335 -0.49 -29.30 13.08
CA PRO A 335 -1.84 -29.35 13.58
C PRO A 335 -2.67 -28.12 13.15
N LYS A 336 -4.00 -28.28 13.18
CA LYS A 336 -4.91 -27.14 13.02
C LYS A 336 -4.57 -26.02 14.02
N ASN A 337 -4.87 -24.79 13.65
CA ASN A 337 -4.55 -23.57 14.39
C ASN A 337 -3.06 -23.23 14.43
N THR A 338 -2.22 -23.91 13.64
CA THR A 338 -0.84 -23.46 13.44
C THR A 338 -0.82 -22.14 12.68
N GLN A 339 -0.07 -21.17 13.22
CA GLN A 339 0.15 -19.89 12.58
C GLN A 339 1.42 -19.93 11.73
N PHE A 340 1.27 -19.71 10.44
CA PHE A 340 2.37 -19.56 9.48
C PHE A 340 2.62 -18.07 9.19
N VAL A 341 3.87 -17.65 9.28
CA VAL A 341 4.33 -16.30 8.94
C VAL A 341 5.11 -16.36 7.64
N PHE A 342 4.66 -15.63 6.65
CA PHE A 342 5.30 -15.51 5.34
C PHE A 342 6.31 -14.39 5.35
N CYS A 343 7.59 -14.73 5.20
CA CYS A 343 8.71 -13.78 5.23
C CYS A 343 8.97 -13.18 3.84
N HIS A 344 8.05 -12.36 3.34
CA HIS A 344 8.12 -11.79 1.98
C HIS A 344 9.43 -11.08 1.68
N TYR A 345 9.94 -10.28 2.61
CA TYR A 345 11.21 -9.57 2.49
C TYR A 345 12.41 -10.51 2.29
N VAL A 346 12.36 -11.69 2.89
CA VAL A 346 13.43 -12.70 2.77
C VAL A 346 13.28 -13.50 1.47
N VAL A 347 12.05 -13.91 1.15
CA VAL A 347 11.75 -14.71 -0.05
C VAL A 347 12.03 -13.91 -1.32
N SER A 348 11.70 -12.62 -1.35
CA SER A 348 11.94 -11.75 -2.50
C SER A 348 13.43 -11.43 -2.74
N ARG A 349 14.31 -11.87 -1.85
CA ARG A 349 15.78 -11.77 -1.94
C ARG A 349 16.47 -13.12 -2.00
N ASP A 350 15.73 -14.15 -2.34
CA ASP A 350 16.29 -15.50 -2.50
C ASP A 350 17.13 -15.56 -3.79
N PRO A 351 18.46 -15.83 -3.72
CA PRO A 351 19.31 -15.90 -4.89
C PRO A 351 18.94 -17.05 -5.84
N ASP A 352 18.33 -18.11 -5.34
CA ASP A 352 17.86 -19.24 -6.15
C ASP A 352 16.67 -18.86 -7.05
N ILE A 353 15.94 -17.77 -6.69
CA ILE A 353 14.80 -17.27 -7.45
C ILE A 353 15.16 -16.00 -8.22
N PHE A 354 15.95 -15.12 -7.59
CA PHE A 354 16.34 -13.83 -8.12
C PHE A 354 17.86 -13.71 -8.19
N PRO A 355 18.51 -13.98 -9.33
CA PRO A 355 19.94 -13.70 -9.50
C PRO A 355 20.23 -12.24 -9.15
N GLU A 356 21.36 -12.00 -8.46
CA GLU A 356 21.72 -10.69 -7.93
C GLU A 356 20.55 -10.05 -7.12
N PRO A 357 20.12 -10.67 -6.02
CA PRO A 357 18.86 -10.34 -5.37
C PRO A 357 18.83 -8.94 -4.77
N GLU A 358 19.98 -8.33 -4.46
CA GLU A 358 20.06 -6.97 -3.91
C GLU A 358 20.14 -5.88 -5.00
N SER A 359 20.38 -6.26 -6.27
CA SER A 359 20.45 -5.34 -7.40
C SER A 359 19.04 -4.90 -7.83
N PHE A 360 18.89 -3.59 -8.07
CA PHE A 360 17.68 -3.05 -8.68
C PHE A 360 17.73 -3.27 -10.19
N TRP A 361 17.07 -4.33 -10.64
CA TRP A 361 17.13 -4.76 -12.04
C TRP A 361 15.75 -5.05 -12.62
N PRO A 362 15.00 -4.02 -13.05
CA PRO A 362 13.63 -4.15 -13.59
C PRO A 362 13.51 -5.07 -14.81
N TYR A 363 14.57 -5.17 -15.60
CA TYR A 363 14.57 -5.98 -16.83
C TYR A 363 14.29 -7.47 -16.60
N ARG A 364 14.51 -7.99 -15.36
CA ARG A 364 14.14 -9.36 -15.00
C ARG A 364 12.64 -9.67 -15.16
N TRP A 365 11.81 -8.65 -15.22
CA TRP A 365 10.35 -8.78 -15.37
C TRP A 365 9.88 -8.69 -16.82
N LEU A 366 10.77 -8.42 -17.78
CA LEU A 366 10.43 -8.30 -19.20
C LEU A 366 10.51 -9.64 -19.91
N LYS A 367 9.50 -10.00 -20.71
CA LYS A 367 9.41 -11.29 -21.41
C LYS A 367 10.49 -11.51 -22.47
N LYS A 368 11.15 -10.43 -22.91
CA LYS A 368 12.20 -10.45 -23.95
C LYS A 368 13.60 -10.16 -23.42
N SER A 369 13.82 -10.21 -22.13
CA SER A 369 15.16 -10.16 -21.56
C SER A 369 15.95 -11.36 -22.09
N GLN A 370 17.14 -11.10 -22.60
CA GLN A 370 18.01 -11.99 -23.37
C GLN A 370 18.04 -13.45 -22.89
N PRO A 371 18.31 -14.43 -23.77
CA PRO A 371 18.33 -15.86 -23.43
C PRO A 371 19.25 -16.25 -22.25
N ALA A 372 20.14 -15.35 -21.83
CA ALA A 372 21.10 -15.55 -20.74
C ALA A 372 20.63 -15.06 -19.37
N THR A 373 19.49 -14.36 -19.27
CA THR A 373 18.98 -13.89 -17.98
C THR A 373 17.84 -14.77 -17.50
N PRO A 374 18.05 -15.57 -16.44
CA PRO A 374 16.97 -16.32 -15.82
C PRO A 374 15.89 -15.35 -15.37
N GLY A 375 14.68 -15.46 -15.93
CA GLY A 375 13.52 -14.74 -15.42
C GLY A 375 13.18 -15.15 -13.99
N VAL A 376 12.13 -14.56 -13.42
CA VAL A 376 11.62 -14.96 -12.11
C VAL A 376 11.23 -16.44 -12.13
N GLN A 377 11.98 -17.26 -11.40
CA GLN A 377 11.88 -18.73 -11.48
C GLN A 377 10.67 -19.28 -10.72
N HIS A 378 10.04 -18.49 -9.82
CA HIS A 378 8.93 -18.96 -9.00
C HIS A 378 7.85 -17.88 -8.80
N PRO A 379 6.56 -18.17 -9.08
CA PRO A 379 5.49 -17.17 -8.99
C PRO A 379 5.26 -16.64 -7.57
N PHE A 380 5.60 -17.42 -6.53
CA PHE A 380 5.52 -17.00 -5.13
C PHE A 380 6.82 -16.37 -4.60
N GLY A 381 7.82 -16.16 -5.45
CA GLY A 381 9.05 -15.46 -5.08
C GLY A 381 8.81 -13.99 -4.71
N SER A 382 7.84 -13.34 -5.34
CA SER A 382 7.44 -11.97 -5.01
C SER A 382 5.92 -11.82 -5.15
N VAL A 383 5.23 -11.73 -4.03
CA VAL A 383 3.77 -11.56 -3.95
C VAL A 383 3.41 -10.36 -3.06
N PRO A 384 3.82 -9.13 -3.45
CA PRO A 384 3.66 -7.94 -2.61
C PRO A 384 2.20 -7.58 -2.34
N PHE A 385 1.27 -8.00 -3.20
CA PHE A 385 -0.17 -7.83 -3.01
C PHE A 385 -0.87 -9.07 -2.42
N GLY A 386 -0.10 -10.07 -2.00
CA GLY A 386 -0.62 -11.34 -1.49
C GLY A 386 -1.21 -12.25 -2.57
N TYR A 387 -1.90 -13.31 -2.14
CA TYR A 387 -2.47 -14.34 -2.99
C TYR A 387 -3.86 -14.75 -2.48
N GLY A 388 -4.69 -15.33 -3.37
CA GLY A 388 -5.99 -15.88 -3.02
C GLY A 388 -7.05 -14.84 -2.68
N VAL A 389 -8.08 -15.26 -1.96
CA VAL A 389 -9.24 -14.40 -1.64
C VAL A 389 -8.91 -13.27 -0.67
N ARG A 390 -7.82 -13.39 0.09
CA ARG A 390 -7.25 -12.36 0.99
C ARG A 390 -6.22 -11.45 0.29
N ALA A 391 -5.99 -11.58 -1.01
CA ALA A 391 -5.12 -10.68 -1.75
C ALA A 391 -5.55 -9.21 -1.58
N CYS A 392 -4.64 -8.27 -1.83
CA CYS A 392 -4.89 -6.85 -1.64
C CYS A 392 -6.14 -6.38 -2.39
N LEU A 393 -7.06 -5.75 -1.67
CA LEU A 393 -8.29 -5.19 -2.22
C LEU A 393 -8.00 -4.02 -3.17
N GLY A 394 -7.06 -3.14 -2.78
CA GLY A 394 -6.69 -1.94 -3.53
C GLY A 394 -5.67 -2.16 -4.64
N ARG A 395 -5.28 -3.40 -4.96
CA ARG A 395 -4.19 -3.68 -5.90
C ARG A 395 -4.33 -2.94 -7.22
N ARG A 396 -5.51 -2.97 -7.84
CA ARG A 396 -5.73 -2.35 -9.15
C ARG A 396 -5.63 -0.83 -9.12
N ILE A 397 -6.14 -0.25 -8.04
CA ILE A 397 -6.07 1.18 -7.79
C ILE A 397 -4.62 1.61 -7.52
N ALA A 398 -3.92 0.92 -6.63
CA ALA A 398 -2.54 1.21 -6.31
C ALA A 398 -1.61 1.06 -7.53
N GLU A 399 -1.77 0.00 -8.32
CA GLU A 399 -1.02 -0.19 -9.57
C GLU A 399 -1.28 0.97 -10.55
N LEU A 400 -2.53 1.41 -10.72
CA LEU A 400 -2.91 2.52 -11.59
C LEU A 400 -2.32 3.84 -11.10
N GLU A 401 -2.54 4.16 -9.84
CA GLU A 401 -2.09 5.40 -9.19
C GLU A 401 -0.56 5.55 -9.30
N MET A 402 0.19 4.52 -8.94
CA MET A 402 1.65 4.54 -9.02
C MET A 402 2.16 4.62 -10.47
N GLN A 403 1.53 3.93 -11.42
CA GLN A 403 1.93 3.98 -12.83
C GLN A 403 1.69 5.37 -13.43
N LEU A 404 0.52 5.96 -13.17
CA LEU A 404 0.21 7.31 -13.66
C LEU A 404 1.18 8.34 -13.06
N LEU A 405 1.36 8.36 -11.73
CA LEU A 405 2.24 9.31 -11.08
C LEU A 405 3.69 9.16 -11.54
N LEU A 406 4.21 7.92 -11.57
CA LEU A 406 5.60 7.69 -11.98
C LEU A 406 5.82 8.08 -13.44
N SER A 407 4.90 7.76 -14.34
CA SER A 407 5.02 8.15 -15.75
C SER A 407 5.06 9.66 -15.92
N ARG A 408 4.21 10.42 -15.21
CA ARG A 408 4.16 11.89 -15.25
C ARG A 408 5.42 12.54 -14.67
N LEU A 409 5.93 11.99 -13.55
CA LEU A 409 7.18 12.48 -12.95
C LEU A 409 8.37 12.27 -13.89
N ILE A 410 8.54 11.07 -14.45
CA ILE A 410 9.64 10.74 -15.34
C ILE A 410 9.54 11.43 -16.69
N GLN A 411 8.33 11.73 -17.15
CA GLN A 411 8.12 12.54 -18.36
C GLN A 411 8.69 13.97 -18.20
N GLN A 412 8.52 14.58 -17.02
CA GLN A 412 8.87 15.98 -16.78
C GLN A 412 10.25 16.19 -16.16
N TYR A 413 10.71 15.24 -15.33
CA TYR A 413 11.93 15.42 -14.54
C TYR A 413 12.93 14.28 -14.73
N GLU A 414 14.19 14.64 -14.64
CA GLU A 414 15.27 13.74 -14.25
C GLU A 414 15.42 13.84 -12.73
N VAL A 415 15.33 12.68 -12.06
CA VAL A 415 15.40 12.60 -10.61
C VAL A 415 16.80 12.16 -10.19
N VAL A 416 17.44 12.94 -9.35
CA VAL A 416 18.79 12.69 -8.85
C VAL A 416 18.77 12.63 -7.33
N LEU A 417 19.55 11.70 -6.74
CA LEU A 417 19.67 11.62 -5.30
C LEU A 417 20.40 12.85 -4.76
N ALA A 418 19.80 13.53 -3.78
CA ALA A 418 20.48 14.66 -3.13
C ALA A 418 21.70 14.14 -2.35
N PRO A 419 22.89 14.78 -2.48
CA PRO A 419 24.13 14.30 -1.89
C PRO A 419 24.06 14.03 -0.39
N GLU A 420 23.34 14.86 0.36
CA GLU A 420 23.14 14.74 1.80
C GLU A 420 22.28 13.54 2.19
N THR A 421 21.50 13.00 1.28
CA THR A 421 20.66 11.81 1.55
C THR A 421 21.54 10.57 1.78
N GLY A 422 22.56 10.36 0.97
CA GLY A 422 23.42 9.18 1.07
C GLY A 422 22.62 7.86 1.01
N GLU A 423 23.13 6.81 1.66
CA GLU A 423 22.47 5.51 1.68
C GLU A 423 21.21 5.51 2.56
N VAL A 424 20.08 5.07 2.01
CA VAL A 424 18.82 4.90 2.71
C VAL A 424 18.57 3.40 2.93
N ARG A 425 18.24 3.04 4.17
CA ARG A 425 17.90 1.65 4.57
C ARG A 425 16.45 1.54 4.95
N SER A 426 15.88 0.35 4.78
CA SER A 426 14.52 0.08 5.21
C SER A 426 14.45 -0.26 6.71
N VAL A 427 13.43 0.26 7.37
CA VAL A 427 13.08 -0.07 8.76
C VAL A 427 11.65 -0.59 8.78
N ALA A 428 11.42 -1.70 9.49
CA ALA A 428 10.10 -2.25 9.67
C ALA A 428 9.37 -1.53 10.83
N ARG A 429 8.21 -0.93 10.52
CA ARG A 429 7.26 -0.33 11.47
C ARG A 429 5.85 -0.88 11.19
N ILE A 430 5.66 -2.20 11.18
CA ILE A 430 4.55 -2.91 10.57
C ILE A 430 4.68 -2.90 9.03
N VAL A 431 4.94 -1.73 8.45
CA VAL A 431 5.33 -1.54 7.03
C VAL A 431 6.82 -1.17 6.93
N LEU A 432 7.42 -1.40 5.76
CA LEU A 432 8.79 -0.98 5.47
C LEU A 432 8.82 0.49 5.08
N VAL A 433 9.51 1.27 5.87
CA VAL A 433 9.71 2.71 5.62
C VAL A 433 11.20 3.04 5.50
N PRO A 434 11.59 4.15 4.87
CA PRO A 434 12.95 4.67 4.94
C PRO A 434 13.35 5.00 6.38
N ASN A 435 14.60 4.71 6.74
CA ASN A 435 15.14 5.01 8.09
C ASN A 435 15.41 6.50 8.31
N LYS A 436 15.40 7.29 7.25
CA LYS A 436 15.64 8.74 7.24
C LYS A 436 14.90 9.42 6.08
N LYS A 437 14.91 10.74 6.07
CA LYS A 437 14.36 11.55 4.98
C LYS A 437 15.02 11.19 3.65
N VAL A 438 14.24 11.18 2.58
CA VAL A 438 14.71 10.91 1.22
C VAL A 438 14.69 12.22 0.43
N GLY A 439 15.84 12.91 0.44
CA GLY A 439 16.05 14.12 -0.34
C GLY A 439 16.34 13.79 -1.80
N LEU A 440 15.62 14.45 -2.69
CA LEU A 440 15.74 14.27 -4.14
C LEU A 440 15.86 15.62 -4.84
N ARG A 441 16.60 15.66 -5.96
CA ARG A 441 16.63 16.78 -6.89
C ARG A 441 15.85 16.42 -8.14
N PHE A 442 15.11 17.38 -8.65
CA PHE A 442 14.25 17.25 -9.83
C PHE A 442 14.74 18.23 -10.90
N LEU A 443 15.46 17.70 -11.86
CA LEU A 443 15.96 18.49 -12.99
C LEU A 443 14.93 18.44 -14.12
N GLN A 444 14.40 19.61 -14.50
CA GLN A 444 13.38 19.67 -15.53
C GLN A 444 13.95 19.21 -16.87
N ARG A 445 13.28 18.28 -17.52
CA ARG A 445 13.68 17.80 -18.84
C ARG A 445 13.29 18.84 -19.89
N GLN A 446 14.21 19.09 -20.80
CA GLN A 446 13.91 19.90 -21.98
C GLN A 446 13.02 19.10 -22.92
N CYS A 447 11.90 19.71 -23.36
CA CYS A 447 10.97 19.11 -24.32
C CYS A 447 11.56 19.04 -25.72
#